data_7ace5a407b007e667ee9c808184d8810
#
_entry.id   7ace5a407b007e667ee9c808184d8810
#
_cell.length_a   1.000
_cell.length_b   1.000
_cell.length_c   1.000
_cell.angle_alpha   90.00
_cell.angle_beta   90.00
_cell.angle_gamma   90.00
#
_symmetry.space_group_name_H-M   'P 1'
#
loop_
_entity.id
_entity.type
_entity.pdbx_description
1 polymer ?
#
loop_
_entity_poly.entity_id
_entity_poly.type
_entity_poly.pdbx_seq_one_letter_code
_entity_poly.pdbx_strand_id
1 'polypeptide(L)'
;MQETTTQTEVATVQDGFQYNDGGRALAGYKGLARDCVARAVAIACEIPYKEAYETLADINESTSGTCSARSGIQTKSKDFKKFMNKLGWRWTPTMFVGQGCKVHLRKEELPMGKIICAVSRHYVAVIDGVINDTYDSTRNGNRCVYGYWSKA
;
A
#
# COMPACT_ATOMS: atom_id res chain seq x y z
N MET A 1 24.05 -1.93 -22.59
CA MET A 1 23.51 -2.06 -22.43
C MET A 1 22.74 -2.39 -21.73
N GLN A 2 22.43 -2.12 -21.08
CA GLN A 2 21.53 -2.29 -20.70
C GLN A 2 20.95 -3.51 -20.15
N GLU A 3 21.30 -4.61 -20.37
CA GLU A 3 20.77 -5.85 -19.86
C GLU A 3 20.86 -5.99 -18.37
N THR A 4 21.83 -5.39 -17.74
CA THR A 4 22.01 -5.51 -16.29
C THR A 4 20.77 -5.03 -15.54
N THR A 5 20.23 -3.86 -15.94
CA THR A 5 19.05 -3.34 -15.30
C THR A 5 17.85 -4.24 -15.48
N THR A 6 17.66 -4.74 -16.71
CA THR A 6 16.56 -5.62 -17.02
C THR A 6 16.63 -6.90 -16.22
N GLN A 7 17.82 -7.48 -16.12
CA GLN A 7 17.98 -8.71 -15.36
C GLN A 7 17.69 -8.51 -13.89
N THR A 8 18.12 -7.37 -13.33
CA THR A 8 17.85 -7.08 -11.93
C THR A 8 16.36 -7.00 -11.68
N GLU A 9 15.62 -6.34 -12.57
CA GLU A 9 14.18 -6.24 -12.41
C GLU A 9 13.50 -7.60 -12.49
N VAL A 10 13.92 -8.44 -13.43
CA VAL A 10 13.35 -9.78 -13.55
C VAL A 10 13.62 -10.60 -12.28
N ALA A 11 14.80 -10.43 -11.71
CA ALA A 11 15.16 -11.20 -10.52
C ALA A 11 14.30 -10.87 -9.31
N THR A 12 13.67 -9.68 -9.27
CA THR A 12 12.84 -9.27 -8.14
C THR A 12 11.37 -9.58 -8.34
N VAL A 13 10.97 -10.05 -9.53
CA VAL A 13 9.57 -10.37 -9.82
C VAL A 13 9.34 -11.87 -9.63
N GLN A 14 8.34 -12.20 -8.84
CA GLN A 14 7.87 -13.56 -8.62
C GLN A 14 6.38 -13.62 -8.93
N ASP A 15 5.82 -14.81 -8.93
CA ASP A 15 4.40 -14.98 -9.22
C ASP A 15 3.56 -14.08 -8.32
N GLY A 16 3.03 -13.00 -8.90
CA GLY A 16 2.17 -12.09 -8.20
C GLY A 16 2.87 -11.20 -7.18
N PHE A 17 4.20 -11.15 -7.17
CA PHE A 17 4.94 -10.34 -6.20
C PHE A 17 6.12 -9.63 -6.85
N GLN A 18 6.26 -8.35 -6.50
CA GLN A 18 7.42 -7.54 -6.88
C GLN A 18 7.90 -6.77 -5.67
N TYR A 19 9.20 -6.89 -5.34
CA TYR A 19 9.78 -6.09 -4.25
C TYR A 19 9.70 -4.61 -4.63
N ASN A 20 9.19 -3.81 -3.71
CA ASN A 20 9.04 -2.38 -3.93
C ASN A 20 8.90 -1.70 -2.58
N ASP A 21 9.85 -0.83 -2.21
CA ASP A 21 9.78 -0.11 -0.95
C ASP A 21 9.18 1.29 -1.11
N GLY A 22 8.63 1.61 -2.29
CA GLY A 22 8.02 2.89 -2.56
C GLY A 22 9.00 4.04 -2.71
N GLY A 23 10.30 3.73 -2.77
CA GLY A 23 11.34 4.75 -2.85
C GLY A 23 11.91 5.14 -1.50
N ARG A 24 11.58 4.39 -0.43
CA ARG A 24 12.01 4.71 0.92
C ARG A 24 13.53 4.82 1.04
N ALA A 25 14.26 3.83 0.55
CA ALA A 25 15.72 3.84 0.66
C ALA A 25 16.35 4.97 -0.12
N LEU A 26 15.86 5.22 -1.35
CA LEU A 26 16.36 6.30 -2.19
C LEU A 26 16.09 7.67 -1.58
N ALA A 27 15.02 7.80 -0.80
CA ALA A 27 14.69 9.05 -0.12
C ALA A 27 15.53 9.28 1.13
N GLY A 28 16.39 8.32 1.49
CA GLY A 28 17.29 8.47 2.63
C GLY A 28 16.75 7.95 3.95
N TYR A 29 15.57 7.32 3.95
CA TYR A 29 15.02 6.74 5.16
C TYR A 29 15.65 5.39 5.43
N LYS A 30 15.98 5.13 6.68
CA LYS A 30 16.74 3.94 7.05
C LYS A 30 16.02 3.13 8.13
N GLY A 31 16.45 1.87 8.25
CA GLY A 31 15.98 0.98 9.30
C GLY A 31 14.59 0.44 9.03
N LEU A 32 14.12 -0.39 9.95
CA LEU A 32 12.81 -0.99 9.88
C LEU A 32 11.75 -0.01 10.36
N ALA A 33 10.58 -0.06 9.74
CA ALA A 33 9.48 0.82 10.11
C ALA A 33 8.16 0.19 9.72
N ARG A 34 7.09 0.60 10.42
CA ARG A 34 5.73 0.19 10.08
C ARG A 34 5.09 1.25 9.19
N ASP A 35 5.70 1.46 8.05
CA ASP A 35 5.32 2.52 7.14
C ASP A 35 4.55 1.99 5.92
N CYS A 36 3.84 0.88 6.09
CA CYS A 36 3.15 0.24 4.97
C CYS A 36 2.18 1.18 4.25
N VAL A 37 1.51 2.07 4.97
CA VAL A 37 0.59 3.02 4.35
C VAL A 37 1.35 4.02 3.48
N ALA A 38 2.47 4.56 3.99
CA ALA A 38 3.29 5.50 3.22
C ALA A 38 3.85 4.83 1.97
N ARG A 39 4.33 3.58 2.09
CA ARG A 39 4.82 2.84 0.93
C ARG A 39 3.71 2.60 -0.09
N ALA A 40 2.55 2.12 0.37
CA ALA A 40 1.45 1.81 -0.52
C ALA A 40 0.95 3.05 -1.26
N VAL A 41 0.82 4.16 -0.55
CA VAL A 41 0.39 5.43 -1.15
C VAL A 41 1.41 5.91 -2.18
N ALA A 42 2.70 5.87 -1.84
CA ALA A 42 3.74 6.30 -2.77
C ALA A 42 3.71 5.47 -4.05
N ILE A 43 3.55 4.16 -3.92
CA ILE A 43 3.55 3.25 -5.06
C ILE A 43 2.30 3.43 -5.92
N ALA A 44 1.13 3.32 -5.32
CA ALA A 44 -0.11 3.30 -6.08
C ALA A 44 -0.51 4.69 -6.59
N CYS A 45 -0.33 5.71 -5.77
CA CYS A 45 -0.68 7.07 -6.15
C CYS A 45 0.44 7.78 -6.92
N GLU A 46 1.59 7.13 -7.06
CA GLU A 46 2.72 7.63 -7.84
C GLU A 46 3.23 8.97 -7.35
N ILE A 47 3.40 9.10 -6.05
CA ILE A 47 3.98 10.30 -5.45
C ILE A 47 5.29 9.92 -4.75
N PRO A 48 6.24 10.86 -4.64
CA PRO A 48 7.51 10.57 -3.98
C PRO A 48 7.31 10.07 -2.56
N TYR A 49 8.11 9.10 -2.14
CA TYR A 49 8.00 8.53 -0.80
C TYR A 49 8.06 9.60 0.29
N LYS A 50 8.99 10.55 0.15
CA LYS A 50 9.14 11.61 1.14
C LYS A 50 7.86 12.42 1.28
N GLU A 51 7.24 12.77 0.16
CA GLU A 51 5.99 13.52 0.17
C GLU A 51 4.87 12.72 0.84
N ALA A 52 4.74 11.43 0.49
CA ALA A 52 3.74 10.58 1.12
C ALA A 52 4.00 10.48 2.62
N TYR A 53 5.24 10.25 3.01
CA TYR A 53 5.60 10.13 4.42
C TYR A 53 5.25 11.39 5.20
N GLU A 54 5.65 12.55 4.69
CA GLU A 54 5.46 13.82 5.39
C GLU A 54 3.98 14.19 5.49
N THR A 55 3.22 13.98 4.41
CA THR A 55 1.79 14.27 4.44
C THR A 55 1.07 13.37 5.44
N LEU A 56 1.42 12.09 5.46
CA LEU A 56 0.79 11.14 6.38
C LEU A 56 1.23 11.41 7.82
N ALA A 57 2.47 11.86 8.02
CA ALA A 57 2.93 12.25 9.35
C ALA A 57 2.13 13.45 9.87
N ASP A 58 1.83 14.43 9.02
CA ASP A 58 1.01 15.57 9.40
C ASP A 58 -0.41 15.13 9.77
N ILE A 59 -0.99 14.21 9.02
CA ILE A 59 -2.30 13.66 9.33
C ILE A 59 -2.27 12.95 10.67
N ASN A 60 -1.22 12.18 10.92
CA ASN A 60 -1.07 11.45 12.16
C ASN A 60 -0.92 12.40 13.36
N GLU A 61 -0.22 13.51 13.17
CA GLU A 61 -0.08 14.51 14.22
C GLU A 61 -1.44 15.11 14.58
N SER A 62 -2.26 15.44 13.60
CA SER A 62 -3.56 16.05 13.86
C SER A 62 -4.56 15.06 14.49
N THR A 63 -4.36 13.74 14.30
CA THR A 63 -5.29 12.76 14.87
C THR A 63 -4.80 12.12 16.14
N SER A 64 -3.49 11.91 16.29
CA SER A 64 -2.94 11.19 17.44
C SER A 64 -1.86 11.98 18.19
N GLY A 65 -1.49 13.15 17.68
CA GLY A 65 -0.46 13.98 18.32
C GLY A 65 0.97 13.58 17.97
N THR A 66 1.15 12.56 17.15
CA THR A 66 2.49 12.07 16.79
C THR A 66 2.79 12.39 15.34
N CYS A 67 3.77 13.25 15.10
CA CYS A 67 4.15 13.63 13.74
C CYS A 67 5.12 12.63 13.14
N SER A 68 4.59 11.44 12.78
CA SER A 68 5.40 10.39 12.20
C SER A 68 4.51 9.40 11.47
N ALA A 69 4.97 8.93 10.33
CA ALA A 69 4.31 7.84 9.59
C ALA A 69 5.06 6.53 9.78
N ARG A 70 6.05 6.51 10.68
CA ARG A 70 6.91 5.33 10.85
C ARG A 70 6.21 4.17 11.53
N SER A 71 5.32 4.46 12.48
CA SER A 71 4.69 3.42 13.30
C SER A 71 3.23 3.17 12.96
N GLY A 72 2.78 3.66 11.82
CA GLY A 72 1.43 3.42 11.35
C GLY A 72 0.63 4.70 11.20
N ILE A 73 -0.49 4.57 10.54
CA ILE A 73 -1.38 5.68 10.24
C ILE A 73 -2.80 5.29 10.64
N GLN A 74 -3.55 6.26 11.14
CA GLN A 74 -4.97 6.06 11.48
C GLN A 74 -5.80 6.08 10.19
N THR A 75 -5.86 4.94 9.50
CA THR A 75 -6.50 4.86 8.19
C THR A 75 -8.01 5.00 8.24
N LYS A 76 -8.61 4.87 9.43
CA LYS A 76 -10.05 5.06 9.59
C LYS A 76 -10.40 6.50 9.93
N SER A 77 -9.40 7.37 10.12
CA SER A 77 -9.65 8.76 10.46
C SER A 77 -10.26 9.51 9.27
N LYS A 78 -11.00 10.58 9.60
CA LYS A 78 -11.58 11.43 8.56
C LYS A 78 -10.50 12.11 7.73
N ASP A 79 -9.39 12.47 8.36
CA ASP A 79 -8.31 13.18 7.69
C ASP A 79 -7.63 12.29 6.66
N PHE A 80 -7.42 11.02 6.96
CA PHE A 80 -6.84 10.10 5.99
C PHE A 80 -7.80 9.89 4.80
N LYS A 81 -9.08 9.69 5.07
CA LYS A 81 -10.07 9.50 4.01
C LYS A 81 -10.16 10.74 3.13
N LYS A 82 -10.12 11.91 3.74
CA LYS A 82 -10.15 13.17 3.01
C LYS A 82 -8.93 13.31 2.11
N PHE A 83 -7.77 12.93 2.60
CA PHE A 83 -6.53 12.95 1.84
C PHE A 83 -6.66 12.05 0.61
N MET A 84 -7.12 10.81 0.79
CA MET A 84 -7.27 9.87 -0.32
C MET A 84 -8.31 10.35 -1.34
N ASN A 85 -9.44 10.86 -0.86
CA ASN A 85 -10.48 11.38 -1.75
C ASN A 85 -9.99 12.59 -2.54
N LYS A 86 -9.16 13.42 -1.94
CA LYS A 86 -8.59 14.59 -2.61
C LYS A 86 -7.64 14.19 -3.73
N LEU A 87 -6.99 13.04 -3.60
CA LEU A 87 -6.15 12.49 -4.66
C LEU A 87 -6.98 11.83 -5.77
N GLY A 88 -8.29 11.76 -5.63
CA GLY A 88 -9.16 11.14 -6.61
C GLY A 88 -9.41 9.66 -6.36
N TRP A 89 -9.11 9.19 -5.16
CA TRP A 89 -9.25 7.77 -4.83
C TRP A 89 -10.52 7.53 -4.02
N ARG A 90 -11.13 6.35 -4.20
CA ARG A 90 -12.37 5.96 -3.54
C ARG A 90 -12.20 4.64 -2.82
N TRP A 91 -12.84 4.52 -1.69
CA TRP A 91 -12.82 3.29 -0.88
C TRP A 91 -13.94 2.34 -1.30
N THR A 92 -13.60 1.06 -1.48
CA THR A 92 -14.57 0.00 -1.74
C THR A 92 -14.42 -1.06 -0.66
N PRO A 93 -15.41 -1.21 0.23
CA PRO A 93 -15.34 -2.27 1.24
C PRO A 93 -15.62 -3.63 0.61
N THR A 94 -14.89 -4.66 1.09
CA THR A 94 -15.07 -6.03 0.62
C THR A 94 -15.38 -7.00 1.75
N MET A 95 -15.45 -6.51 2.98
CA MET A 95 -15.75 -7.34 4.14
C MET A 95 -16.76 -6.62 5.01
N PHE A 96 -17.81 -7.33 5.37
CA PHE A 96 -18.90 -6.77 6.15
C PHE A 96 -19.12 -7.57 7.41
N VAL A 97 -19.57 -6.92 8.48
CA VAL A 97 -19.80 -7.55 9.76
C VAL A 97 -20.72 -8.75 9.60
N GLY A 98 -20.29 -9.89 10.14
CA GLY A 98 -21.12 -11.13 10.13
C GLY A 98 -21.11 -11.90 8.83
N GLN A 99 -20.38 -11.44 7.81
CA GLN A 99 -20.41 -12.12 6.51
C GLN A 99 -19.11 -12.85 6.16
N GLY A 100 -18.08 -12.73 7.00
CA GLY A 100 -16.83 -13.41 6.77
C GLY A 100 -16.02 -12.85 5.62
N CYS A 101 -14.97 -13.56 5.25
CA CYS A 101 -14.06 -13.12 4.20
C CYS A 101 -14.63 -13.47 2.82
N LYS A 102 -14.70 -12.47 1.95
CA LYS A 102 -15.22 -12.68 0.59
C LYS A 102 -14.16 -12.47 -0.47
N VAL A 103 -13.18 -11.63 -0.21
CA VAL A 103 -12.12 -11.30 -1.18
C VAL A 103 -10.77 -11.56 -0.53
N HIS A 104 -9.92 -12.28 -1.24
CA HIS A 104 -8.57 -12.59 -0.79
C HIS A 104 -7.56 -11.81 -1.61
N LEU A 105 -6.36 -11.67 -1.07
CA LEU A 105 -5.28 -10.96 -1.74
C LEU A 105 -4.71 -11.84 -2.85
N ARG A 106 -5.48 -11.96 -3.93
CA ARG A 106 -5.20 -12.79 -5.09
C ARG A 106 -5.50 -12.01 -6.36
N LYS A 107 -4.68 -12.25 -7.37
CA LYS A 107 -4.83 -11.55 -8.65
C LYS A 107 -6.24 -11.69 -9.23
N GLU A 108 -6.78 -12.91 -9.22
CA GLU A 108 -8.08 -13.20 -9.85
C GLU A 108 -9.27 -12.65 -9.08
N GLU A 109 -9.07 -12.19 -7.83
CA GLU A 109 -10.15 -11.66 -7.01
C GLU A 109 -10.10 -10.13 -6.89
N LEU A 110 -9.10 -9.51 -7.48
CA LEU A 110 -8.88 -8.07 -7.34
C LEU A 110 -9.04 -7.36 -8.68
N PRO A 111 -9.50 -6.09 -8.67
CA PRO A 111 -9.57 -5.35 -9.92
C PRO A 111 -8.19 -5.08 -10.49
N MET A 112 -8.12 -4.93 -11.80
CA MET A 112 -6.88 -4.56 -12.46
C MET A 112 -6.59 -3.07 -12.24
N GLY A 113 -5.35 -2.67 -12.56
CA GLY A 113 -4.92 -1.31 -12.36
C GLY A 113 -4.23 -1.15 -11.01
N LYS A 114 -4.08 0.09 -10.59
CA LYS A 114 -3.39 0.42 -9.33
C LYS A 114 -4.41 0.55 -8.22
N ILE A 115 -4.27 -0.26 -7.19
CA ILE A 115 -5.14 -0.23 -6.02
C ILE A 115 -4.30 -0.35 -4.75
N ILE A 116 -4.90 0.00 -3.63
CA ILE A 116 -4.29 -0.19 -2.31
C ILE A 116 -5.25 -1.04 -1.50
N CYS A 117 -4.81 -2.24 -1.13
CA CYS A 117 -5.63 -3.16 -0.36
C CYS A 117 -5.37 -3.02 1.12
N ALA A 118 -6.44 -2.97 1.91
CA ALA A 118 -6.37 -3.00 3.36
C ALA A 118 -6.56 -4.44 3.82
N VAL A 119 -5.57 -4.96 4.52
CA VAL A 119 -5.61 -6.29 5.11
C VAL A 119 -5.33 -6.14 6.60
N SER A 120 -5.32 -7.24 7.37
CA SER A 120 -5.14 -7.11 8.81
C SER A 120 -3.77 -6.49 9.13
N ARG A 121 -3.79 -5.36 9.79
CA ARG A 121 -2.60 -4.61 10.24
C ARG A 121 -1.63 -4.26 9.12
N HIS A 122 -2.14 -4.12 7.87
CA HIS A 122 -1.25 -3.87 6.75
C HIS A 122 -1.99 -3.22 5.59
N TYR A 123 -1.30 -2.37 4.86
CA TYR A 123 -1.74 -1.79 3.61
C TYR A 123 -0.75 -2.20 2.53
N VAL A 124 -1.24 -2.58 1.37
CA VAL A 124 -0.37 -3.05 0.29
C VAL A 124 -0.83 -2.52 -1.05
N ALA A 125 0.11 -2.02 -1.84
CA ALA A 125 -0.17 -1.60 -3.21
C ALA A 125 -0.21 -2.83 -4.11
N VAL A 126 -1.21 -2.90 -4.96
CA VAL A 126 -1.36 -3.98 -5.94
C VAL A 126 -1.52 -3.33 -7.30
N ILE A 127 -0.68 -3.71 -8.25
CA ILE A 127 -0.70 -3.15 -9.61
C ILE A 127 -0.93 -4.28 -10.59
N ASP A 128 -2.08 -4.28 -11.25
CA ASP A 128 -2.47 -5.31 -12.20
C ASP A 128 -2.34 -6.71 -11.60
N GLY A 129 -2.75 -6.84 -10.35
CA GLY A 129 -2.72 -8.12 -9.64
C GLY A 129 -1.38 -8.48 -9.04
N VAL A 130 -0.35 -7.64 -9.22
CA VAL A 130 0.99 -7.89 -8.67
C VAL A 130 1.17 -7.14 -7.36
N ILE A 131 1.52 -7.87 -6.31
CA ILE A 131 1.78 -7.31 -4.99
C ILE A 131 3.09 -6.51 -5.06
N ASN A 132 3.02 -5.22 -4.71
CA ASN A 132 4.19 -4.34 -4.64
C ASN A 132 4.46 -4.00 -3.19
N ASP A 133 5.42 -4.70 -2.58
CA ASP A 133 5.68 -4.61 -1.16
C ASP A 133 7.13 -5.00 -0.87
N THR A 134 7.53 -4.90 0.38
CA THR A 134 8.86 -5.34 0.79
C THR A 134 8.92 -6.84 1.13
N TYR A 135 7.75 -7.48 1.17
CA TYR A 135 7.64 -8.93 1.34
C TYR A 135 6.30 -9.38 0.77
N ASP A 136 6.19 -10.66 0.48
CA ASP A 136 4.92 -11.21 -0.03
C ASP A 136 3.93 -11.30 1.13
N SER A 137 2.97 -10.39 1.15
CA SER A 137 2.00 -10.27 2.23
C SER A 137 0.70 -11.04 1.97
N THR A 138 0.67 -11.91 0.94
CA THR A 138 -0.55 -12.62 0.57
C THR A 138 -0.88 -13.81 1.47
N ARG A 139 0.08 -14.32 2.25
CA ARG A 139 -0.07 -15.56 3.03
C ARG A 139 -0.51 -16.70 2.12
N ASN A 140 0.23 -16.90 1.03
CA ASN A 140 -0.06 -17.91 0.01
C ASN A 140 -1.46 -17.72 -0.61
N GLY A 141 -1.88 -16.46 -0.74
CA GLY A 141 -3.17 -16.15 -1.33
C GLY A 141 -4.36 -16.32 -0.40
N ASN A 142 -4.12 -16.58 0.88
CA ASN A 142 -5.20 -16.79 1.85
C ASN A 142 -5.54 -15.54 2.66
N ARG A 143 -4.78 -14.46 2.50
CA ARG A 143 -5.02 -13.27 3.30
C ARG A 143 -6.29 -12.57 2.86
N CYS A 144 -7.13 -12.23 3.83
CA CYS A 144 -8.41 -11.59 3.56
C CYS A 144 -8.24 -10.08 3.32
N VAL A 145 -8.97 -9.55 2.34
CA VAL A 145 -8.99 -8.12 2.03
C VAL A 145 -10.23 -7.51 2.68
N TYR A 146 -10.02 -6.49 3.50
CA TYR A 146 -11.12 -5.76 4.14
C TYR A 146 -11.77 -4.76 3.19
N GLY A 147 -11.01 -4.25 2.28
CA GLY A 147 -11.45 -3.29 1.29
C GLY A 147 -10.25 -2.76 0.55
N TYR A 148 -10.51 -1.91 -0.45
CA TYR A 148 -9.40 -1.33 -1.20
C TYR A 148 -9.74 0.09 -1.64
N TRP A 149 -8.66 0.85 -1.89
CA TRP A 149 -8.74 2.16 -2.51
C TRP A 149 -8.42 2.00 -3.98
N SER A 150 -9.19 2.66 -4.83
CA SER A 150 -8.93 2.70 -6.27
C SER A 150 -9.22 4.09 -6.79
N LYS A 151 -8.61 4.43 -7.92
CA LYS A 151 -8.83 5.73 -8.52
C LYS A 151 -10.23 5.79 -9.14
N ALA A 152 -10.92 6.86 -8.82
CA ALA A 152 -12.29 7.05 -9.33
C ALA A 152 -12.29 7.38 -10.82
#